data_68f0465e4a33a28d634570be42a98a29
#
_entry.id   68f0465e4a33a28d634570be42a98a29
#
_cell.length_a   1.000
_cell.length_b   1.000
_cell.length_c   1.000
_cell.angle_alpha   90.00
_cell.angle_beta   90.00
_cell.angle_gamma   90.00
#
_symmetry.space_group_name_H-M   'P 1'
#
loop_
_entity.id
_entity.type
_entity.pdbx_description
1 polymer ?
#
loop_
_entity_poly.entity_id
_entity_poly.type
_entity_poly.pdbx_seq_one_letter_code
_entity_poly.pdbx_strand_id
1 'polypeptide(L)'
;MSKDIGIHGNLFGGILMAWIDEAAASFATEYCFTPNLVTLRVGEMIFKKPVKAGNHLRIYGAVKKLGNTSSTLEIDVNKYNLYSGEETTVCTTSITFVRIDDDGTPTPIGETVRRNHESAKASEDSAKTEI
;
A
#
# COMPACT_ATOMS: atom_id res chain seq x y z
N MET A 1 0.79 5.60 -21.52
CA MET A 1 -0.27 5.95 -22.50
C MET A 1 -0.76 7.36 -22.22
N SER A 2 -0.98 8.13 -23.27
CA SER A 2 -1.30 9.54 -23.12
C SER A 2 -2.60 9.80 -22.35
N LYS A 3 -3.59 8.92 -22.46
CA LYS A 3 -4.86 9.05 -21.73
C LYS A 3 -4.71 8.89 -20.22
N ASP A 4 -3.62 8.30 -19.77
CA ASP A 4 -3.34 8.07 -18.35
C ASP A 4 -2.51 9.21 -17.76
N ILE A 5 -2.20 10.21 -18.56
CA ILE A 5 -1.34 11.32 -18.19
C ILE A 5 -2.19 12.60 -18.18
N GLY A 6 -2.03 13.41 -17.14
CA GLY A 6 -2.71 14.71 -17.07
C GLY A 6 -2.18 15.69 -18.12
N ILE A 7 -2.87 16.82 -18.29
CA ILE A 7 -2.56 17.80 -19.34
C ILE A 7 -1.13 18.33 -19.30
N HIS A 8 -0.46 18.27 -18.16
CA HIS A 8 0.92 18.73 -18.03
C HIS A 8 1.92 17.57 -18.04
N GLY A 9 1.51 16.39 -18.52
CA GLY A 9 2.36 15.20 -18.55
C GLY A 9 2.52 14.51 -17.19
N ASN A 10 1.76 14.90 -16.18
CA ASN A 10 1.76 14.26 -14.88
C ASN A 10 0.86 13.02 -14.92
N LEU A 11 1.25 11.99 -14.15
CA LEU A 11 0.45 10.79 -14.04
C LEU A 11 -0.87 11.12 -13.33
N PHE A 12 -1.97 10.59 -13.87
CA PHE A 12 -3.29 10.80 -13.27
C PHE A 12 -3.37 10.14 -11.91
N GLY A 13 -3.90 10.88 -10.91
CA GLY A 13 -4.06 10.37 -9.56
C GLY A 13 -4.90 9.11 -9.49
N GLY A 14 -5.93 8.98 -10.32
CA GLY A 14 -6.77 7.79 -10.37
C GLY A 14 -6.02 6.54 -10.81
N ILE A 15 -5.12 6.66 -11.78
CA ILE A 15 -4.30 5.54 -12.24
C ILE A 15 -3.30 5.13 -11.16
N LEU A 16 -2.65 6.12 -10.53
CA LEU A 16 -1.73 5.84 -9.44
C LEU A 16 -2.44 5.17 -8.26
N MET A 17 -3.64 5.64 -7.92
CA MET A 17 -4.44 5.04 -6.87
C MET A 17 -4.79 3.58 -7.19
N ALA A 18 -5.11 3.26 -8.44
CA ALA A 18 -5.40 1.90 -8.84
C ALA A 18 -4.17 0.99 -8.67
N TRP A 19 -3.00 1.48 -9.04
CA TRP A 19 -1.75 0.73 -8.85
C TRP A 19 -1.44 0.52 -7.37
N ILE A 20 -1.64 1.54 -6.55
CA ILE A 20 -1.43 1.46 -5.11
C ILE A 20 -2.38 0.44 -4.48
N ASP A 21 -3.66 0.50 -4.83
CA ASP A 21 -4.67 -0.42 -4.30
C ASP A 21 -4.34 -1.87 -4.65
N GLU A 22 -3.97 -2.11 -5.89
CA GLU A 22 -3.60 -3.45 -6.35
C GLU A 22 -2.36 -3.98 -5.63
N ALA A 23 -1.32 -3.18 -5.51
CA ALA A 23 -0.09 -3.55 -4.82
C ALA A 23 -0.35 -3.79 -3.33
N ALA A 24 -1.14 -2.91 -2.70
CA ALA A 24 -1.48 -3.01 -1.29
C ALA A 24 -2.34 -4.25 -1.00
N ALA A 25 -3.29 -4.56 -1.87
CA ALA A 25 -4.14 -5.74 -1.72
C ALA A 25 -3.31 -7.03 -1.82
N SER A 26 -2.39 -7.09 -2.76
CA SER A 26 -1.49 -8.24 -2.90
C SER A 26 -0.61 -8.41 -1.65
N PHE A 27 -0.05 -7.34 -1.15
CA PHE A 27 0.77 -7.35 0.05
C PHE A 27 -0.04 -7.78 1.27
N ALA A 28 -1.24 -7.23 1.44
CA ALA A 28 -2.12 -7.55 2.57
C ALA A 28 -2.54 -9.02 2.55
N THR A 29 -2.81 -9.57 1.37
CA THR A 29 -3.17 -10.97 1.19
C THR A 29 -2.04 -11.89 1.67
N GLU A 30 -0.80 -11.58 1.30
CA GLU A 30 0.35 -12.34 1.77
C GLU A 30 0.57 -12.17 3.26
N TYR A 31 0.47 -10.96 3.76
CA TYR A 31 0.72 -10.66 5.17
C TYR A 31 -0.31 -11.33 6.08
N CYS A 32 -1.58 -11.32 5.68
CA CYS A 32 -2.69 -11.84 6.47
C CYS A 32 -3.00 -13.32 6.18
N PHE A 33 -2.29 -13.95 5.26
CA PHE A 33 -2.49 -15.35 4.86
C PHE A 33 -3.92 -15.66 4.41
N THR A 34 -4.59 -14.71 3.78
CA THR A 34 -5.95 -14.92 3.27
C THR A 34 -6.23 -13.99 2.09
N PRO A 35 -6.91 -14.51 1.05
CA PRO A 35 -7.36 -13.66 -0.05
C PRO A 35 -8.69 -12.95 0.26
N ASN A 36 -9.31 -13.25 1.39
CA ASN A 36 -10.65 -12.76 1.73
C ASN A 36 -10.57 -11.41 2.44
N LEU A 37 -10.02 -10.43 1.75
CA LEU A 37 -9.87 -9.06 2.23
C LEU A 37 -10.59 -8.12 1.27
N VAL A 38 -11.26 -7.13 1.85
CA VAL A 38 -11.88 -6.05 1.07
C VAL A 38 -11.33 -4.72 1.55
N THR A 39 -11.21 -3.76 0.63
CA THR A 39 -10.80 -2.41 0.97
C THR A 39 -11.94 -1.73 1.72
N LEU A 40 -11.70 -1.38 2.97
CA LEU A 40 -12.67 -0.64 3.78
C LEU A 40 -12.52 0.85 3.58
N ARG A 41 -11.29 1.32 3.50
CA ARG A 41 -11.02 2.75 3.49
C ARG A 41 -9.65 3.03 2.85
N VAL A 42 -9.61 4.07 2.03
CA VAL A 42 -8.37 4.66 1.54
C VAL A 42 -8.24 6.00 2.24
N GLY A 43 -7.12 6.20 2.91
CA GLY A 43 -6.85 7.45 3.59
C GLY A 43 -6.50 8.58 2.64
N GLU A 44 -6.16 9.71 3.20
CA GLU A 44 -5.75 10.87 2.43
C GLU A 44 -4.53 10.53 1.57
N MET A 45 -4.60 10.91 0.30
CA MET A 45 -3.50 10.71 -0.64
C MET A 45 -2.73 12.02 -0.75
N ILE A 46 -1.53 12.02 -0.19
CA ILE A 46 -0.72 13.24 -0.11
C ILE A 46 0.37 13.20 -1.18
N PHE A 47 0.27 14.10 -2.16
CA PHE A 47 1.27 14.24 -3.21
C PHE A 47 2.31 15.27 -2.76
N LYS A 48 3.54 14.83 -2.65
CA LYS A 48 4.67 15.68 -2.25
C LYS A 48 5.41 16.26 -3.44
N LYS A 49 5.40 15.54 -4.56
CA LYS A 49 6.08 15.95 -5.79
C LYS A 49 5.30 15.45 -6.99
N PRO A 50 5.38 16.14 -8.14
CA PRO A 50 4.72 15.69 -9.35
C PRO A 50 5.31 14.37 -9.86
N VAL A 51 4.44 13.52 -10.42
CA VAL A 51 4.81 12.29 -11.09
C VAL A 51 4.53 12.47 -12.57
N LYS A 52 5.53 12.27 -13.39
CA LYS A 52 5.45 12.51 -14.83
C LYS A 52 5.60 11.23 -15.63
N ALA A 53 5.14 11.28 -16.89
CA ALA A 53 5.39 10.19 -17.83
C ALA A 53 6.89 9.91 -17.92
N GLY A 54 7.26 8.64 -17.95
CA GLY A 54 8.66 8.22 -17.99
C GLY A 54 9.33 8.10 -16.64
N ASN A 55 8.70 8.56 -15.57
CA ASN A 55 9.22 8.32 -14.23
C ASN A 55 9.06 6.82 -13.87
N HIS A 56 10.07 6.30 -13.22
CA HIS A 56 10.03 4.95 -12.67
C HIS A 56 9.59 5.05 -11.21
N LEU A 57 8.62 4.24 -10.83
CA LEU A 57 8.04 4.28 -9.50
C LEU A 57 8.27 2.97 -8.78
N ARG A 58 8.48 3.07 -7.48
CA ARG A 58 8.48 1.93 -6.57
C ARG A 58 7.46 2.19 -5.48
N ILE A 59 6.71 1.16 -5.14
CA ILE A 59 5.68 1.24 -4.10
C ILE A 59 6.17 0.44 -2.90
N TYR A 60 6.14 1.07 -1.74
CA TYR A 60 6.55 0.47 -0.47
C TYR A 60 5.37 0.44 0.47
N GLY A 61 5.29 -0.61 1.27
CA GLY A 61 4.22 -0.75 2.24
C GLY A 61 4.68 -1.36 3.54
N ALA A 62 3.95 -1.05 4.59
CA ALA A 62 4.13 -1.67 5.90
C ALA A 62 2.78 -1.73 6.59
N VAL A 63 2.55 -2.79 7.36
CA VAL A 63 1.36 -2.89 8.21
C VAL A 63 1.61 -2.06 9.45
N LYS A 64 0.84 -0.98 9.61
CA LYS A 64 0.97 -0.07 10.75
C LYS A 64 0.14 -0.52 11.94
N LYS A 65 -1.02 -1.10 11.67
CA LYS A 65 -1.97 -1.42 12.74
C LYS A 65 -2.80 -2.62 12.36
N LEU A 66 -3.00 -3.53 13.30
CA LEU A 66 -3.99 -4.59 13.19
C LEU A 66 -5.12 -4.30 14.17
N GLY A 67 -6.34 -4.15 13.63
CA GLY A 67 -7.55 -4.16 14.43
C GLY A 67 -8.02 -5.60 14.63
N ASN A 68 -9.19 -5.79 15.22
CA ASN A 68 -9.74 -7.12 15.39
C ASN A 68 -9.97 -7.83 14.04
N THR A 69 -10.59 -7.13 13.10
CA THR A 69 -10.93 -7.66 11.77
C THR A 69 -10.18 -6.97 10.64
N SER A 70 -9.37 -5.96 10.95
CA SER A 70 -8.79 -5.05 9.95
C SER A 70 -7.28 -5.00 10.01
N SER A 71 -6.69 -4.61 8.89
CA SER A 71 -5.27 -4.26 8.84
C SER A 71 -5.13 -2.94 8.10
N THR A 72 -4.33 -2.03 8.65
CA THR A 72 -4.06 -0.73 8.06
C THR A 72 -2.60 -0.69 7.59
N LEU A 73 -2.44 -0.44 6.30
CA LEU A 73 -1.14 -0.33 5.66
C LEU A 73 -0.80 1.13 5.44
N GLU A 74 0.46 1.46 5.63
CA GLU A 74 1.01 2.75 5.22
C GLU A 74 1.81 2.53 3.94
N ILE A 75 1.52 3.34 2.92
CA ILE A 75 2.07 3.17 1.58
C ILE A 75 2.87 4.40 1.20
N ASP A 76 4.08 4.19 0.70
CA ASP A 76 4.89 5.24 0.09
C ASP A 76 5.12 4.90 -1.37
N VAL A 77 4.97 5.89 -2.23
CA VAL A 77 5.35 5.77 -3.64
C VAL A 77 6.58 6.63 -3.85
N ASN A 78 7.65 6.02 -4.32
CA ASN A 78 8.91 6.69 -4.59
C ASN A 78 9.18 6.77 -6.08
N LYS A 79 9.70 7.89 -6.50
CA LYS A 79 10.27 8.06 -7.84
C LYS A 79 11.73 7.61 -7.78
N TYR A 80 12.12 6.80 -8.75
CA TYR A 80 13.44 6.21 -8.80
C TYR A 80 14.21 6.74 -10.00
N ASN A 81 15.44 7.19 -9.76
CA ASN A 81 16.34 7.65 -10.82
C ASN A 81 17.22 6.47 -11.25
N LEU A 82 17.09 6.04 -12.51
CA LEU A 82 17.83 4.90 -13.02
C LEU A 82 19.34 5.10 -13.03
N TYR A 83 19.78 6.34 -13.18
CA TYR A 83 21.22 6.65 -13.31
C TYR A 83 21.92 6.78 -11.97
N SER A 84 21.28 7.45 -11.03
CA SER A 84 21.89 7.71 -9.71
C SER A 84 21.48 6.70 -8.66
N GLY A 85 20.41 5.97 -8.86
CA GLY A 85 19.83 5.09 -7.86
C GLY A 85 19.06 5.80 -6.76
N GLU A 86 18.95 7.12 -6.85
CA GLU A 86 18.22 7.89 -5.85
C GLU A 86 16.72 7.66 -5.92
N GLU A 87 16.10 7.59 -4.75
CA GLU A 87 14.65 7.52 -4.63
C GLU A 87 14.14 8.72 -3.86
N THR A 88 13.01 9.24 -4.30
CA THR A 88 12.34 10.39 -3.68
C THR A 88 10.88 10.04 -3.49
N THR A 89 10.37 10.20 -2.28
CA THR A 89 8.95 9.96 -2.01
C THR A 89 8.11 11.04 -2.70
N VAL A 90 7.20 10.60 -3.56
CA VAL A 90 6.32 11.50 -4.31
C VAL A 90 4.88 11.46 -3.82
N CYS A 91 4.47 10.37 -3.17
CA CYS A 91 3.11 10.22 -2.68
C CYS A 91 3.08 9.30 -1.46
N THR A 92 2.22 9.62 -0.50
CA THR A 92 1.97 8.76 0.66
C THR A 92 0.47 8.61 0.86
N THR A 93 0.06 7.45 1.35
CA THR A 93 -1.32 7.21 1.73
C THR A 93 -1.41 6.04 2.71
N SER A 94 -2.61 5.78 3.20
CA SER A 94 -2.88 4.59 4.00
C SER A 94 -4.10 3.88 3.46
N ILE A 95 -4.13 2.56 3.57
CA ILE A 95 -5.27 1.75 3.14
C ILE A 95 -5.60 0.77 4.26
N THR A 96 -6.89 0.67 4.57
CA THR A 96 -7.39 -0.28 5.57
C THR A 96 -8.18 -1.36 4.86
N PHE A 97 -7.80 -2.62 5.11
CA PHE A 97 -8.51 -3.79 4.63
C PHE A 97 -9.24 -4.47 5.78
N VAL A 98 -10.34 -5.12 5.48
CA VAL A 98 -11.10 -5.93 6.45
C VAL A 98 -11.15 -7.36 5.96
N ARG A 99 -10.86 -8.30 6.86
CA ARG A 99 -11.05 -9.71 6.57
C ARG A 99 -12.54 -10.04 6.65
N ILE A 100 -13.02 -10.74 5.65
CA ILE A 100 -14.43 -11.16 5.57
C ILE A 100 -14.51 -12.68 5.44
N ASP A 101 -15.64 -13.24 5.84
CA ASP A 101 -15.98 -14.63 5.58
C ASP A 101 -16.71 -14.77 4.23
N ASP A 102 -17.18 -15.97 3.94
CA ASP A 102 -17.88 -16.25 2.67
C ASP A 102 -19.18 -15.47 2.51
N ASP A 103 -19.77 -15.03 3.61
CA ASP A 103 -21.00 -14.23 3.61
C ASP A 103 -20.73 -12.73 3.57
N GLY A 104 -19.45 -12.33 3.54
CA GLY A 104 -19.09 -10.93 3.57
C GLY A 104 -19.07 -10.32 4.96
N THR A 105 -19.15 -11.14 6.01
CA THR A 105 -19.14 -10.67 7.39
C THR A 105 -17.70 -10.47 7.88
N PRO A 106 -17.39 -9.34 8.55
CA PRO A 106 -16.07 -9.14 9.11
C PRO A 106 -15.65 -10.28 10.05
N THR A 107 -14.44 -10.76 9.86
CA THR A 107 -13.89 -11.92 10.56
C THR A 107 -12.56 -11.57 11.19
N PRO A 108 -12.26 -12.01 12.41
CA PRO A 108 -11.00 -11.66 13.07
C PRO A 108 -9.77 -12.08 12.28
N ILE A 109 -8.77 -11.22 12.29
CA ILE A 109 -7.44 -11.52 11.74
C ILE A 109 -6.84 -12.68 12.55
N GLY A 110 -6.20 -13.61 11.85
CA GLY A 110 -5.67 -14.84 12.47
C GLY A 110 -4.60 -14.59 13.52
N GLU A 111 -4.52 -15.49 14.48
CA GLU A 111 -3.58 -15.41 15.60
C GLU A 111 -2.12 -15.43 15.14
N THR A 112 -1.81 -16.24 14.14
CA THR A 112 -0.46 -16.30 13.58
C THR A 112 -0.03 -14.97 13.00
N VAL A 113 -0.93 -14.30 12.29
CA VAL A 113 -0.67 -12.96 11.74
C VAL A 113 -0.38 -11.97 12.85
N ARG A 114 -1.16 -12.01 13.93
CA ARG A 114 -0.95 -11.12 15.09
C ARG A 114 0.40 -11.34 15.74
N ARG A 115 0.79 -12.59 15.92
CA ARG A 115 2.10 -12.90 16.48
C ARG A 115 3.25 -12.43 15.60
N ASN A 116 3.12 -12.61 14.30
CA ASN A 116 4.13 -12.14 13.35
C ASN A 116 4.26 -10.63 13.40
N HIS A 117 3.13 -9.94 13.49
CA HIS A 117 3.12 -8.49 13.56
C HIS A 117 3.77 -7.97 14.84
N GLU A 118 3.45 -8.56 15.96
CA GLU A 118 4.04 -8.19 17.26
C GLU A 118 5.54 -8.46 17.30
N SER A 119 5.99 -9.58 16.72
CA SER A 119 7.41 -9.90 16.62
C SER A 119 8.16 -8.88 15.77
N ALA A 120 7.58 -8.47 14.66
CA ALA A 120 8.18 -7.46 13.79
C ALA A 120 8.30 -6.11 14.50
N LYS A 121 7.28 -5.73 15.28
CA LYS A 121 7.31 -4.48 16.07
C LYS A 121 8.36 -4.55 17.18
N ALA A 122 8.45 -5.68 17.86
CA ALA A 122 9.39 -5.85 18.97
C ALA A 122 10.85 -5.82 18.48
N SER A 123 11.11 -6.29 17.27
CA SER A 123 12.45 -6.28 16.70
C SER A 123 12.80 -4.99 15.95
N GLU A 124 11.91 -4.00 15.99
CA GLU A 124 12.02 -2.75 15.24
C GLU A 124 12.12 -2.98 13.72
N ASP A 125 11.69 -4.16 13.27
CA ASP A 125 11.71 -4.52 11.86
C ASP A 125 10.44 -4.05 11.17
N SER A 126 10.09 -2.77 11.42
CA SER A 126 8.89 -2.14 10.89
C SER A 126 9.17 -1.33 9.63
N ALA A 127 10.34 -1.50 9.03
CA ALA A 127 10.70 -0.83 7.80
C ALA A 127 9.76 -1.23 6.66
N LYS A 128 9.44 -0.28 5.80
CA LYS A 128 8.58 -0.53 4.65
C LYS A 128 9.28 -1.43 3.65
N THR A 129 8.52 -2.33 3.08
CA THR A 129 8.99 -3.30 2.11
C THR A 129 8.46 -2.93 0.73
N GLU A 130 9.29 -3.10 -0.29
CA GLU A 130 8.84 -2.91 -1.67
C GLU A 130 7.79 -3.96 -2.02
N ILE A 131 6.67 -3.49 -2.57
CA ILE A 131 5.52 -4.34 -2.86
C ILE A 131 5.09 -4.26 -4.32
#